data_81721b0f8c97739fb9702606eadfda7d
#
_entry.id   81721b0f8c97739fb9702606eadfda7d
#
_cell.length_a   1.000
_cell.length_b   1.000
_cell.length_c   1.000
_cell.angle_alpha   90.00
_cell.angle_beta   90.00
_cell.angle_gamma   90.00
#
_symmetry.space_group_name_H-M   'P 1'
#
loop_
_entity.id
_entity.type
_entity.pdbx_description
1 polymer ?
#
loop_
_entity_poly.entity_id
_entity_poly.type
_entity_poly.pdbx_seq_one_letter_code
_entity_poly.pdbx_strand_id
1 'polypeptide(L)' 'SAREEIDASGLIVTPGFVDIHTHYDGQATWDPEMAPSSWHGVTTVVMGNCGVGFAPARPDRHEWLISLMEGVEDILG' A
#
# COMPACT_ATOMS: atom_id res chain seq x y z
N SER A 1 27.23 -10.28 -14.52
CA SER A 1 26.71 -11.46 -13.85
C SER A 1 25.82 -11.10 -12.67
N ALA A 2 24.62 -11.52 -12.73
CA ALA A 2 23.61 -11.28 -11.71
C ALA A 2 23.32 -12.59 -10.95
N ARG A 3 22.70 -12.48 -9.75
CA ARG A 3 22.22 -13.66 -9.01
C ARG A 3 21.10 -14.37 -9.76
N GLU A 4 20.36 -13.62 -10.54
CA GLU A 4 19.23 -14.09 -11.30
C GLU A 4 19.18 -13.37 -12.63
N GLU A 5 18.90 -14.09 -13.68
CA GLU A 5 18.73 -13.53 -15.01
C GLU A 5 17.35 -13.85 -15.52
N ILE A 6 16.66 -12.84 -16.04
CA ILE A 6 15.33 -13.00 -16.61
C ILE A 6 15.40 -12.60 -18.08
N ASP A 7 14.94 -13.49 -18.97
CA ASP A 7 14.88 -13.18 -20.40
C ASP A 7 13.69 -12.26 -20.68
N ALA A 8 14.01 -11.01 -21.02
CA ALA A 8 13.00 -9.99 -21.35
C ALA A 8 12.95 -9.69 -22.85
N SER A 9 13.42 -10.62 -23.71
CA SER A 9 13.38 -10.45 -25.16
C SER A 9 11.95 -10.19 -25.64
N GLY A 10 11.75 -9.09 -26.39
CA GLY A 10 10.43 -8.69 -26.87
C GLY A 10 9.58 -7.95 -25.85
N LEU A 11 10.12 -7.67 -24.66
CA LEU A 11 9.42 -6.96 -23.59
C LEU A 11 10.11 -5.63 -23.28
N ILE A 12 9.38 -4.74 -22.62
CA ILE A 12 9.93 -3.50 -22.08
C ILE A 12 10.26 -3.71 -20.62
N VAL A 13 11.44 -3.29 -20.19
CA VAL A 13 11.85 -3.33 -18.78
C VAL A 13 11.83 -1.92 -18.23
N THR A 14 11.07 -1.70 -17.18
CA THR A 14 10.91 -0.40 -16.52
C THR A 14 11.04 -0.53 -15.01
N PRO A 15 11.28 0.57 -14.30
CA PRO A 15 11.07 0.58 -12.86
C PRO A 15 9.61 0.24 -12.53
N GLY A 16 9.34 -0.21 -11.30
CA GLY A 16 7.97 -0.42 -10.84
C GLY A 16 7.18 0.89 -10.81
N PHE A 17 5.87 0.80 -10.92
CA PHE A 17 5.01 1.96 -10.88
C PHE A 17 4.87 2.51 -9.46
N VAL A 18 4.63 3.80 -9.36
CA VAL A 18 4.29 4.47 -8.10
C VAL A 18 2.80 4.81 -8.13
N ASP A 19 2.03 4.21 -7.22
CA ASP A 19 0.61 4.51 -7.09
C ASP A 19 0.44 5.64 -6.06
N ILE A 20 0.05 6.81 -6.53
CA ILE A 20 0.01 8.04 -5.73
C ILE A 20 -1.30 8.23 -4.96
N HIS A 21 -2.25 7.32 -5.08
CA HIS A 21 -3.54 7.44 -4.42
C HIS A 21 -4.07 6.06 -4.01
N THR A 22 -3.85 5.69 -2.75
CA THR A 22 -4.28 4.41 -2.22
C THR A 22 -4.92 4.57 -0.85
N HIS A 23 -5.64 3.53 -0.44
CA HIS A 23 -6.26 3.40 0.88
C HIS A 23 -5.64 2.25 1.67
N TYR A 24 -4.33 2.12 1.63
CA TYR A 24 -3.61 1.03 2.29
C TYR A 24 -3.25 1.30 3.75
N ASP A 25 -3.72 2.40 4.32
CA ASP A 25 -3.35 2.80 5.69
C ASP A 25 -3.58 1.70 6.73
N GLY A 26 -4.72 0.99 6.62
CA GLY A 26 -4.98 -0.18 7.45
C GLY A 26 -4.34 -1.45 6.91
N GLN A 27 -4.47 -1.67 5.60
CA GLN A 27 -3.98 -2.87 4.95
C GLN A 27 -2.47 -3.06 5.11
N ALA A 28 -1.70 -1.98 5.15
CA ALA A 28 -0.26 -2.03 5.34
C ALA A 28 0.15 -2.74 6.63
N THR A 29 -0.73 -2.80 7.62
CA THR A 29 -0.45 -3.46 8.89
C THR A 29 -0.56 -4.98 8.84
N TRP A 30 -1.24 -5.54 7.84
CA TRP A 30 -1.49 -6.98 7.78
C TRP A 30 -1.16 -7.62 6.42
N ASP A 31 -1.03 -6.85 5.35
CA ASP A 31 -0.75 -7.39 4.02
C ASP A 31 0.67 -7.04 3.57
N PRO A 32 1.63 -7.98 3.66
CA PRO A 32 3.01 -7.72 3.26
C PRO A 32 3.17 -7.50 1.76
N GLU A 33 2.21 -7.93 0.94
CA GLU A 33 2.27 -7.79 -0.51
C GLU A 33 1.64 -6.50 -1.02
N MET A 34 0.83 -5.83 -0.20
CA MET A 34 0.10 -4.62 -0.60
C MET A 34 -0.71 -4.84 -1.88
N ALA A 35 -1.44 -5.96 -1.92
CA ALA A 35 -2.26 -6.35 -3.06
C ALA A 35 -3.58 -5.58 -3.09
N PRO A 36 -4.18 -5.34 -4.25
CA PRO A 36 -3.76 -5.85 -5.56
C PRO A 36 -2.75 -4.99 -6.32
N SER A 37 -2.38 -3.82 -5.81
CA SER A 37 -1.46 -2.91 -6.53
C SER A 37 -0.15 -3.59 -6.91
N SER A 38 0.45 -4.37 -6.00
CA SER A 38 1.71 -5.07 -6.26
C SER A 38 1.59 -6.07 -7.41
N TRP A 39 0.43 -6.68 -7.59
CA TRP A 39 0.19 -7.64 -8.68
C TRP A 39 0.16 -6.97 -10.06
N HIS A 40 0.02 -5.67 -10.12
CA HIS A 40 -0.06 -4.90 -11.35
C HIS A 40 1.22 -4.09 -11.63
N GLY A 41 2.32 -4.45 -10.98
CA GLY A 41 3.61 -3.82 -11.21
C GLY A 41 3.89 -2.58 -10.35
N VAL A 42 3.05 -2.32 -9.36
CA VAL A 42 3.27 -1.22 -8.42
C VAL A 42 4.28 -1.66 -7.35
N THR A 43 5.34 -0.89 -7.18
CA THR A 43 6.38 -1.14 -6.18
C THR A 43 6.40 -0.12 -5.06
N THR A 44 5.68 0.97 -5.20
CA THR A 44 5.61 2.04 -4.21
C THR A 44 4.19 2.60 -4.18
N VAL A 45 3.63 2.77 -2.99
CA VAL A 45 2.30 3.36 -2.82
C VAL A 45 2.37 4.60 -1.94
N VAL A 46 1.49 5.55 -2.22
CA VAL A 46 1.28 6.72 -1.37
C VAL A 46 -0.10 6.62 -0.75
N MET A 47 -0.17 6.60 0.55
CA MET A 47 -1.43 6.55 1.29
C MET A 47 -1.70 7.87 2.02
N GLY A 48 -2.93 8.07 2.45
CA GLY A 48 -3.35 9.33 3.08
C GLY A 48 -3.71 10.44 2.11
N ASN A 49 -3.41 10.29 0.83
CA ASN A 49 -3.65 11.34 -0.17
C ASN A 49 -5.14 11.71 -0.31
N CYS A 50 -6.02 10.77 -0.07
CA CYS A 50 -7.47 11.02 -0.12
C CYS A 50 -8.02 11.69 1.15
N GLY A 51 -7.15 12.06 2.07
CA GLY A 51 -7.56 12.68 3.33
C GLY A 51 -7.93 11.67 4.42
N VAL A 52 -7.68 10.39 4.17
CA VAL A 52 -7.99 9.29 5.07
C VAL A 52 -6.68 8.64 5.50
N GLY A 53 -6.32 8.73 6.77
CA GLY A 53 -5.08 8.19 7.27
C GLY A 53 -5.07 8.08 8.79
N PHE A 54 -4.14 7.27 9.32
CA PHE A 54 -4.02 7.04 10.75
C PHE A 54 -2.85 7.76 11.41
N ALA A 55 -1.89 8.22 10.64
CA ALA A 55 -0.67 8.78 11.18
C ALA A 55 -0.37 10.16 10.61
N PRO A 56 0.08 11.10 11.44
CA PRO A 56 0.23 10.94 12.88
C PRO A 56 -1.11 11.03 13.62
N ALA A 57 -1.23 10.33 14.74
CA ALA A 57 -2.41 10.36 15.58
C ALA A 57 -2.01 10.43 17.06
N ARG A 58 -2.84 11.09 17.87
CA ARG A 58 -2.63 11.13 19.30
C ARG A 58 -2.82 9.72 19.87
N PRO A 59 -1.99 9.30 20.83
CA PRO A 59 -2.11 7.95 21.42
C PRO A 59 -3.49 7.64 21.99
N ASP A 60 -4.18 8.62 22.52
CA ASP A 60 -5.52 8.46 23.12
C ASP A 60 -6.64 8.42 22.08
N ARG A 61 -6.32 8.51 20.79
CA ARG A 61 -7.29 8.54 19.68
C ARG A 61 -7.16 7.38 18.71
N HIS A 62 -6.26 6.43 18.95
CA HIS A 62 -6.03 5.31 18.03
C HIS A 62 -7.29 4.48 17.81
N GLU A 63 -7.96 4.07 18.87
CA GLU A 63 -9.19 3.28 18.76
C GLU A 63 -10.32 4.03 18.10
N TRP A 64 -10.43 5.33 18.37
CA TRP A 64 -11.42 6.17 17.73
C TRP A 64 -11.22 6.23 16.21
N LEU A 65 -9.97 6.39 15.77
CA LEU A 65 -9.63 6.40 14.34
C LEU A 65 -9.93 5.06 13.69
N ILE A 66 -9.59 3.95 14.34
CA ILE A 66 -9.88 2.61 13.83
C ILE A 66 -11.39 2.44 13.63
N SER A 67 -12.19 2.82 14.61
CA SER A 67 -13.65 2.76 14.52
C SER A 67 -14.19 3.63 13.39
N LEU A 68 -13.66 4.83 13.23
CA LEU A 68 -14.06 5.74 12.16
C LEU A 68 -13.79 5.15 10.78
N MET A 69 -12.67 4.44 10.64
CA MET A 69 -12.19 3.92 9.36
C MET A 69 -12.78 2.56 8.98
N GLU A 70 -13.40 1.84 9.91
CA GLU A 70 -13.99 0.53 9.64
C GLU A 70 -14.98 0.53 8.47
N GLY A 71 -15.69 1.63 8.26
CA GLY A 71 -16.62 1.78 7.15
C GLY A 71 -15.96 2.06 5.81
N VAL A 72 -14.67 2.36 5.78
CA VAL A 72 -13.91 2.73 4.58
C VAL A 72 -12.91 1.67 4.19
N GLU A 73 -12.24 1.08 5.17
CA GLU A 73 -11.19 0.09 4.97
C GLU A 73 -11.43 -1.12 5.86
N ASP A 74 -11.04 -2.32 5.37
CA ASP A 74 -10.99 -3.52 6.19
C ASP A 74 -9.78 -3.43 7.11
N ILE A 75 -10.03 -3.27 8.40
CA ILE A 75 -8.96 -3.15 9.40
C ILE A 75 -9.00 -4.35 10.33
N LEU A 76 -7.88 -5.06 10.38
CA LEU A 76 -7.68 -6.15 11.33
C LEU A 76 -7.00 -5.58 12.57
N GLY A 77 -7.78 -5.41 13.57
CA GLY A 77 -7.48 -4.99 14.89
C GLY A 77 -6.14 -4.54 15.29
#